data_a1b7c0aec4d0d7cdb0736558e35dc929
#
_entry.id   a1b7c0aec4d0d7cdb0736558e35dc929
#
_cell.length_a   1.000
_cell.length_b   1.000
_cell.length_c   1.000
_cell.angle_alpha   90.00
_cell.angle_beta   90.00
_cell.angle_gamma   90.00
#
_symmetry.space_group_name_H-M   'P 1'
#
loop_
_entity.id
_entity.type
_entity.pdbx_description
1 polymer ?
#
loop_
_entity_poly.entity_id
_entity_poly.type
_entity_poly.pdbx_seq_one_letter_code
_entity_poly.pdbx_strand_id
1 'polypeptide(L)'
;MARKSSSRRVALPEAQNLSRNRSRRSTTRHGAPATGKGYWIYGQHAVEAALLNPARVIYSLLATKEAADSLPETAHQPRIVSREELDALCGKDAVHQGVCLNVEPLENPAIVDVIDRPGPILVLDQVTDPRNIGAILRSAAAFGAAALLVQDRHTPDETGAMAKAASGGLDVVPIIRETNISRALQGLQKAGFWVVGLDAGGTRLDRNQLGDRRVALVLGAEGAGLRRLTRETCDEIASIHMSGPMESLNVSNASAVALYELTRPLD
;
A
#
# COMPACT_ATOMS: atom_id res chain seq x y z
N MET A 1 64.33 18.51 -9.98
CA MET A 1 63.41 17.75 -10.89
C MET A 1 62.17 17.36 -10.11
N ALA A 2 61.10 18.15 -10.26
CA ALA A 2 59.83 17.97 -9.57
C ALA A 2 58.80 17.31 -10.53
N ARG A 3 58.31 16.16 -10.17
CA ARG A 3 57.22 15.49 -10.91
C ARG A 3 55.87 15.96 -10.36
N LYS A 4 55.11 16.66 -11.21
CA LYS A 4 53.71 17.04 -11.01
C LYS A 4 52.84 15.77 -11.16
N SER A 5 52.10 15.40 -10.10
CA SER A 5 51.04 14.40 -10.19
C SER A 5 49.73 15.07 -10.63
N SER A 6 49.25 14.67 -11.77
CA SER A 6 47.97 15.08 -12.36
C SER A 6 46.85 14.22 -11.74
N SER A 7 45.97 14.81 -10.92
CA SER A 7 44.75 14.16 -10.45
C SER A 7 43.69 14.23 -11.55
N ARG A 8 43.39 13.11 -12.17
CA ARG A 8 42.20 12.95 -13.04
C ARG A 8 40.96 12.91 -12.17
N ARG A 9 40.14 13.94 -12.23
CA ARG A 9 38.75 13.89 -11.77
C ARG A 9 37.99 12.99 -12.73
N VAL A 10 37.45 11.89 -12.18
CA VAL A 10 36.49 11.04 -12.88
C VAL A 10 35.15 11.77 -12.80
N ALA A 11 34.63 12.19 -13.94
CA ALA A 11 33.28 12.75 -14.04
C ALA A 11 32.25 11.66 -13.88
N LEU A 12 31.31 11.87 -12.96
CA LEU A 12 30.09 11.05 -12.81
C LEU A 12 29.20 11.27 -14.05
N PRO A 13 28.57 10.22 -14.59
CA PRO A 13 27.62 10.38 -15.69
C PRO A 13 26.35 11.08 -15.20
N GLU A 14 25.93 12.08 -15.98
CA GLU A 14 24.68 12.83 -15.81
C GLU A 14 23.47 11.90 -15.69
N ALA A 15 22.68 12.13 -14.66
CA ALA A 15 21.38 11.52 -14.49
C ALA A 15 20.43 12.05 -15.59
N GLN A 16 20.26 11.28 -16.65
CA GLN A 16 19.32 11.59 -17.72
C GLN A 16 17.87 11.38 -17.23
N ASN A 17 17.16 12.51 -17.14
CA ASN A 17 15.72 12.72 -17.36
C ASN A 17 14.78 11.52 -17.15
N LEU A 18 14.35 11.32 -15.91
CA LEU A 18 13.04 10.72 -15.65
C LEU A 18 12.00 11.84 -15.75
N SER A 19 11.36 11.91 -16.93
CA SER A 19 10.39 12.93 -17.29
C SER A 19 9.24 13.02 -16.27
N ARG A 20 9.11 14.21 -15.70
CA ARG A 20 7.89 14.66 -15.00
C ARG A 20 6.73 14.71 -16.01
N ASN A 21 6.00 13.62 -16.15
CA ASN A 21 4.77 13.62 -16.95
C ASN A 21 3.57 13.93 -16.04
N ARG A 22 3.34 15.23 -15.78
CA ARG A 22 2.10 15.73 -15.21
C ARG A 22 1.03 15.72 -16.31
N SER A 23 0.28 14.65 -16.46
CA SER A 23 -0.98 14.69 -17.20
C SER A 23 -2.15 14.46 -16.25
N ARG A 24 -2.83 15.55 -15.88
CA ARG A 24 -4.21 15.52 -15.39
C ARG A 24 -5.08 14.83 -16.44
N ARG A 25 -5.56 13.63 -16.16
CA ARG A 25 -6.73 13.05 -16.85
C ARG A 25 -7.71 12.52 -15.82
N SER A 26 -8.82 13.23 -15.74
CA SER A 26 -10.10 12.81 -15.15
C SER A 26 -10.52 11.47 -15.74
N THR A 27 -10.65 10.45 -14.88
CA THR A 27 -11.31 9.20 -15.25
C THR A 27 -12.60 9.03 -14.45
N THR A 28 -13.62 8.69 -15.16
CA THR A 28 -15.03 8.50 -14.83
C THR A 28 -15.25 7.61 -13.60
N ARG A 29 -16.00 8.16 -12.67
CA ARG A 29 -16.46 7.55 -11.42
C ARG A 29 -17.48 6.45 -11.68
N HIS A 30 -17.30 5.28 -11.08
CA HIS A 30 -18.37 4.33 -10.82
C HIS A 30 -18.51 4.17 -9.29
N GLY A 31 -19.67 4.57 -8.76
CA GLY A 31 -20.14 4.11 -7.46
C GLY A 31 -20.32 5.15 -6.37
N ALA A 32 -21.58 5.41 -6.04
CA ALA A 32 -22.22 6.12 -4.94
C ALA A 32 -22.46 7.63 -5.13
N PRO A 33 -23.60 8.16 -4.64
CA PRO A 33 -23.98 9.55 -4.85
C PRO A 33 -23.10 10.47 -4.03
N ALA A 34 -22.14 11.11 -4.70
CA ALA A 34 -21.30 12.13 -4.06
C ALA A 34 -22.07 13.48 -4.05
N THR A 35 -22.75 13.75 -2.97
CA THR A 35 -23.09 15.12 -2.57
C THR A 35 -21.92 15.66 -1.74
N GLY A 36 -20.80 15.99 -2.39
CA GLY A 36 -19.66 16.57 -1.68
C GLY A 36 -18.33 16.18 -2.30
N LYS A 37 -17.29 16.97 -2.03
CA LYS A 37 -15.91 16.62 -2.31
C LYS A 37 -15.47 15.47 -1.37
N GLY A 38 -14.66 14.52 -1.87
CA GLY A 38 -14.08 13.46 -1.06
C GLY A 38 -14.90 12.16 -0.98
N TYR A 39 -14.50 11.28 -0.05
CA TYR A 39 -15.17 10.00 0.23
C TYR A 39 -15.24 9.77 1.76
N TRP A 40 -16.07 8.80 2.18
CA TRP A 40 -16.27 8.51 3.59
C TRP A 40 -15.37 7.37 4.07
N ILE A 41 -14.53 7.65 5.06
CA ILE A 41 -13.85 6.66 5.90
C ILE A 41 -14.74 6.37 7.10
N TYR A 42 -14.78 5.12 7.56
CA TYR A 42 -15.56 4.73 8.73
C TYR A 42 -14.88 3.67 9.57
N GLY A 43 -15.27 3.60 10.85
CA GLY A 43 -14.70 2.71 11.86
C GLY A 43 -13.54 3.35 12.61
N GLN A 44 -13.52 3.10 13.91
CA GLN A 44 -12.73 3.82 14.90
C GLN A 44 -11.25 3.95 14.49
N HIS A 45 -10.51 2.86 14.34
CA HIS A 45 -9.08 2.90 14.04
C HIS A 45 -8.75 3.58 12.70
N ALA A 46 -9.61 3.42 11.68
CA ALA A 46 -9.39 4.06 10.39
C ALA A 46 -9.58 5.60 10.51
N VAL A 47 -10.60 6.03 11.24
CA VAL A 47 -10.86 7.45 11.49
C VAL A 47 -9.78 8.06 12.38
N GLU A 48 -9.36 7.40 13.46
CA GLU A 48 -8.29 7.85 14.34
C GLU A 48 -6.98 8.06 13.58
N ALA A 49 -6.58 7.08 12.76
CA ALA A 49 -5.35 7.20 11.95
C ALA A 49 -5.43 8.36 10.96
N ALA A 50 -6.58 8.55 10.30
CA ALA A 50 -6.80 9.65 9.36
C ALA A 50 -6.81 11.02 10.07
N LEU A 51 -7.38 11.13 11.28
CA LEU A 51 -7.37 12.35 12.09
C LEU A 51 -5.96 12.75 12.54
N LEU A 52 -5.09 11.78 12.78
CA LEU A 52 -3.70 11.99 13.19
C LEU A 52 -2.73 12.17 12.02
N ASN A 53 -3.18 11.94 10.77
CA ASN A 53 -2.35 12.11 9.59
C ASN A 53 -2.37 13.57 9.10
N PRO A 54 -1.26 14.32 9.21
CA PRO A 54 -1.24 15.73 8.80
C PRO A 54 -1.40 15.93 7.29
N ALA A 55 -1.22 14.89 6.48
CA ALA A 55 -1.42 14.94 5.04
C ALA A 55 -2.90 14.78 4.62
N ARG A 56 -3.80 14.38 5.55
CA ARG A 56 -5.22 14.23 5.23
C ARG A 56 -5.95 15.58 5.16
N VAL A 57 -6.60 15.83 4.04
CA VAL A 57 -7.58 16.92 3.93
C VAL A 57 -8.93 16.40 4.42
N ILE A 58 -9.40 16.96 5.54
CA ILE A 58 -10.63 16.55 6.23
C ILE A 58 -11.71 17.59 5.99
N TYR A 59 -12.89 17.14 5.53
CA TYR A 59 -14.04 18.01 5.27
C TYR A 59 -15.06 17.99 6.40
N SER A 60 -15.32 16.82 6.99
CA SER A 60 -16.25 16.69 8.12
C SER A 60 -16.01 15.43 8.92
N LEU A 61 -16.22 15.52 10.22
CA LEU A 61 -16.21 14.43 11.19
C LEU A 61 -17.60 14.29 11.79
N LEU A 62 -18.18 13.09 11.70
CA LEU A 62 -19.49 12.76 12.25
C LEU A 62 -19.33 11.63 13.26
N ALA A 63 -19.95 11.74 14.41
CA ALA A 63 -19.89 10.69 15.43
C ALA A 63 -21.20 10.60 16.22
N THR A 64 -21.51 9.42 16.76
CA THR A 64 -22.45 9.29 17.85
C THR A 64 -21.82 9.88 19.11
N LYS A 65 -22.64 10.22 20.11
CA LYS A 65 -22.15 10.80 21.36
C LYS A 65 -21.08 9.91 22.02
N GLU A 66 -21.35 8.60 22.09
CA GLU A 66 -20.46 7.62 22.72
C GLU A 66 -19.13 7.47 21.96
N ALA A 67 -19.19 7.49 20.61
CA ALA A 67 -17.98 7.38 19.79
C ALA A 67 -17.13 8.66 19.86
N ALA A 68 -17.77 9.83 19.96
CA ALA A 68 -17.07 11.11 20.07
C ALA A 68 -16.17 11.18 21.32
N ASP A 69 -16.61 10.61 22.44
CA ASP A 69 -15.86 10.61 23.70
C ASP A 69 -14.57 9.77 23.65
N SER A 70 -14.45 8.87 22.66
CA SER A 70 -13.27 7.99 22.46
C SER A 70 -12.31 8.49 21.37
N LEU A 71 -12.64 9.57 20.65
CA LEU A 71 -11.76 10.08 19.60
C LEU A 71 -10.56 10.86 20.18
N PRO A 72 -9.43 10.88 19.47
CA PRO A 72 -8.28 11.68 19.87
C PRO A 72 -8.63 13.19 19.80
N GLU A 73 -8.05 13.96 20.72
CA GLU A 73 -8.14 15.40 20.66
C GLU A 73 -7.42 15.95 19.43
N THR A 74 -8.18 16.56 18.53
CA THR A 74 -7.67 17.19 17.31
C THR A 74 -8.37 18.53 17.07
N ALA A 75 -7.92 19.27 16.05
CA ALA A 75 -8.59 20.49 15.61
C ALA A 75 -9.99 20.25 15.03
N HIS A 76 -10.31 19.00 14.67
CA HIS A 76 -11.58 18.61 14.06
C HIS A 76 -12.57 18.17 15.12
N GLN A 77 -13.59 19.01 15.37
CA GLN A 77 -14.64 18.67 16.32
C GLN A 77 -15.74 17.85 15.65
N PRO A 78 -16.19 16.72 16.25
CA PRO A 78 -17.23 15.89 15.67
C PRO A 78 -18.61 16.57 15.74
N ARG A 79 -19.35 16.56 14.64
CA ARG A 79 -20.78 16.82 14.65
C ARG A 79 -21.50 15.58 15.19
N ILE A 80 -22.24 15.74 16.28
CA ILE A 80 -23.00 14.63 16.87
C ILE A 80 -24.20 14.31 15.99
N VAL A 81 -24.35 13.05 15.61
CA VAL A 81 -25.39 12.53 14.72
C VAL A 81 -25.96 11.21 15.24
N SER A 82 -27.09 10.80 14.70
CA SER A 82 -27.67 9.49 15.00
C SER A 82 -26.96 8.36 14.23
N ARG A 83 -27.19 7.12 14.66
CA ARG A 83 -26.64 5.93 13.99
C ARG A 83 -27.22 5.77 12.59
N GLU A 84 -28.52 6.08 12.44
CA GLU A 84 -29.23 6.02 11.16
C GLU A 84 -28.67 7.02 10.13
N GLU A 85 -28.21 8.21 10.56
CA GLU A 85 -27.52 9.14 9.66
C GLU A 85 -26.18 8.56 9.17
N LEU A 86 -25.43 7.89 10.03
CA LEU A 86 -24.18 7.22 9.65
C LEU A 86 -24.43 6.04 8.70
N ASP A 87 -25.45 5.21 8.96
CA ASP A 87 -25.86 4.11 8.09
C ASP A 87 -26.25 4.61 6.68
N ALA A 88 -26.91 5.77 6.60
CA ALA A 88 -27.27 6.39 5.33
C ALA A 88 -26.06 6.86 4.51
N LEU A 89 -24.97 7.26 5.16
CA LEU A 89 -23.75 7.75 4.53
C LEU A 89 -22.77 6.62 4.16
N CYS A 90 -22.59 5.66 5.06
CA CYS A 90 -21.60 4.61 4.91
C CYS A 90 -22.15 3.35 4.24
N GLY A 91 -23.48 3.21 4.17
CA GLY A 91 -24.20 2.01 3.76
C GLY A 91 -24.64 1.17 4.95
N LYS A 92 -25.81 0.53 4.82
CA LYS A 92 -26.45 -0.22 5.92
C LYS A 92 -25.62 -1.40 6.45
N ASP A 93 -24.76 -1.96 5.60
CA ASP A 93 -23.89 -3.08 5.96
C ASP A 93 -22.51 -2.61 6.48
N ALA A 94 -22.28 -1.30 6.55
CA ALA A 94 -21.02 -0.75 7.01
C ALA A 94 -20.89 -0.82 8.54
N VAL A 95 -19.84 -1.48 9.03
CA VAL A 95 -19.54 -1.52 10.46
C VAL A 95 -18.79 -0.23 10.85
N HIS A 96 -19.51 0.90 10.92
CA HIS A 96 -18.95 2.23 11.14
C HIS A 96 -18.55 2.51 12.60
N GLN A 97 -19.02 1.70 13.57
CA GLN A 97 -18.67 1.85 14.99
C GLN A 97 -19.00 3.25 15.58
N GLY A 98 -20.03 3.90 15.06
CA GLY A 98 -20.46 5.21 15.51
C GLY A 98 -19.65 6.40 14.99
N VAL A 99 -18.75 6.21 14.02
CA VAL A 99 -17.91 7.31 13.51
C VAL A 99 -17.67 7.22 12.01
N CYS A 100 -17.74 8.38 11.33
CA CYS A 100 -17.42 8.53 9.92
C CYS A 100 -16.66 9.84 9.69
N LEU A 101 -15.72 9.83 8.76
CA LEU A 101 -14.88 10.97 8.39
C LEU A 101 -14.94 11.17 6.88
N ASN A 102 -15.26 12.38 6.41
CA ASN A 102 -15.21 12.73 4.99
C ASN A 102 -13.85 13.36 4.68
N VAL A 103 -13.12 12.76 3.72
CA VAL A 103 -11.74 13.14 3.40
C VAL A 103 -11.45 13.17 1.91
N GLU A 104 -10.40 13.85 1.50
CA GLU A 104 -9.78 13.63 0.18
C GLU A 104 -8.92 12.36 0.19
N PRO A 105 -8.80 11.66 -0.96
CA PRO A 105 -7.77 10.64 -1.13
C PRO A 105 -6.37 11.21 -0.88
N LEU A 106 -5.48 10.39 -0.32
CA LEU A 106 -4.07 10.78 -0.18
C LEU A 106 -3.41 10.93 -1.55
N GLU A 107 -2.43 11.83 -1.65
CA GLU A 107 -1.58 11.90 -2.82
C GLU A 107 -0.72 10.63 -2.91
N ASN A 108 -0.63 10.08 -4.12
CA ASN A 108 0.21 8.92 -4.38
C ASN A 108 1.65 9.40 -4.67
N PRO A 109 2.65 9.05 -3.84
CA PRO A 109 4.03 9.43 -4.09
C PRO A 109 4.60 8.69 -5.29
N ALA A 110 5.68 9.22 -5.86
CA ALA A 110 6.49 8.48 -6.82
C ALA A 110 7.41 7.47 -6.11
N ILE A 111 7.90 6.45 -6.83
CA ILE A 111 8.84 5.45 -6.26
C ILE A 111 10.04 6.15 -5.61
N VAL A 112 10.58 7.19 -6.24
CA VAL A 112 11.75 7.93 -5.73
C VAL A 112 11.54 8.60 -4.38
N ASP A 113 10.30 8.91 -4.02
CA ASP A 113 9.97 9.58 -2.76
C ASP A 113 9.95 8.60 -1.57
N VAL A 114 9.88 7.30 -1.85
CA VAL A 114 9.76 6.24 -0.83
C VAL A 114 10.89 5.22 -0.87
N ILE A 115 11.75 5.28 -1.89
CA ILE A 115 12.75 4.24 -2.15
C ILE A 115 13.77 4.09 -1.01
N ASP A 116 14.03 5.14 -0.25
CA ASP A 116 14.97 5.12 0.88
C ASP A 116 14.31 4.78 2.22
N ARG A 117 12.99 4.57 2.24
CA ARG A 117 12.30 4.15 3.47
C ARG A 117 12.73 2.73 3.86
N PRO A 118 12.89 2.45 5.17
CA PRO A 118 13.19 1.09 5.63
C PRO A 118 12.01 0.15 5.40
N GLY A 119 12.29 -1.15 5.27
CA GLY A 119 11.30 -2.21 5.11
C GLY A 119 11.10 -2.66 3.65
N PRO A 120 10.35 -3.76 3.46
CA PRO A 120 10.04 -4.29 2.14
C PRO A 120 9.05 -3.39 1.39
N ILE A 121 9.11 -3.39 0.05
CA ILE A 121 8.06 -2.84 -0.81
C ILE A 121 7.16 -3.99 -1.24
N LEU A 122 5.85 -3.86 -1.00
CA LEU A 122 4.86 -4.78 -1.55
C LEU A 122 4.44 -4.33 -2.95
N VAL A 123 4.28 -5.27 -3.86
CA VAL A 123 3.82 -5.00 -5.24
C VAL A 123 2.62 -5.90 -5.53
N LEU A 124 1.50 -5.30 -5.93
CA LEU A 124 0.29 -6.05 -6.26
C LEU A 124 0.10 -6.13 -7.77
N ASP A 125 0.12 -7.35 -8.29
CA ASP A 125 -0.13 -7.64 -9.70
C ASP A 125 -1.58 -8.12 -9.91
N GLN A 126 -2.47 -7.21 -10.29
CA GLN A 126 -3.91 -7.45 -10.53
C GLN A 126 -4.74 -7.86 -9.29
N VAL A 127 -4.37 -7.41 -8.12
CA VAL A 127 -5.23 -7.48 -6.93
C VAL A 127 -6.19 -6.29 -6.96
N THR A 128 -7.49 -6.55 -7.13
CA THR A 128 -8.51 -5.52 -7.41
C THR A 128 -9.55 -5.35 -6.31
N ASP A 129 -9.68 -6.31 -5.39
CA ASP A 129 -10.64 -6.21 -4.29
C ASP A 129 -10.15 -5.20 -3.24
N PRO A 130 -10.92 -4.11 -2.96
CA PRO A 130 -10.58 -3.12 -1.95
C PRO A 130 -10.37 -3.69 -0.55
N ARG A 131 -11.08 -4.78 -0.21
CA ARG A 131 -10.96 -5.42 1.11
C ARG A 131 -9.63 -6.16 1.24
N ASN A 132 -9.20 -6.87 0.19
CA ASN A 132 -7.89 -7.51 0.17
C ASN A 132 -6.77 -6.46 0.22
N ILE A 133 -6.86 -5.39 -0.58
CA ILE A 133 -5.89 -4.29 -0.54
C ILE A 133 -5.83 -3.66 0.85
N GLY A 134 -6.97 -3.39 1.48
CA GLY A 134 -7.03 -2.88 2.84
C GLY A 134 -6.38 -3.82 3.87
N ALA A 135 -6.67 -5.12 3.80
CA ALA A 135 -6.07 -6.12 4.69
C ALA A 135 -4.55 -6.24 4.48
N ILE A 136 -4.08 -6.13 3.23
CA ILE A 136 -2.65 -6.07 2.90
C ILE A 136 -2.01 -4.81 3.49
N LEU A 137 -2.63 -3.63 3.36
CA LEU A 137 -2.15 -2.39 3.97
C LEU A 137 -2.04 -2.49 5.50
N ARG A 138 -3.01 -3.16 6.15
CA ARG A 138 -2.95 -3.40 7.59
C ARG A 138 -1.73 -4.24 7.97
N SER A 139 -1.47 -5.32 7.25
CA SER A 139 -0.30 -6.17 7.47
C SER A 139 0.99 -5.42 7.14
N ALA A 140 1.00 -4.65 6.04
CA ALA A 140 2.13 -3.81 5.63
C ALA A 140 2.50 -2.80 6.72
N ALA A 141 1.52 -2.12 7.32
CA ALA A 141 1.73 -1.20 8.44
C ALA A 141 2.27 -1.93 9.68
N ALA A 142 1.69 -3.11 10.02
CA ALA A 142 2.09 -3.88 11.18
C ALA A 142 3.53 -4.41 11.09
N PHE A 143 3.99 -4.76 9.89
CA PHE A 143 5.32 -5.30 9.62
C PHE A 143 6.31 -4.28 9.05
N GLY A 144 5.98 -2.98 9.07
CA GLY A 144 6.90 -1.92 8.70
C GLY A 144 7.29 -1.91 7.22
N ALA A 145 6.36 -2.24 6.31
CA ALA A 145 6.61 -2.12 4.88
C ALA A 145 6.81 -0.65 4.47
N ALA A 146 7.76 -0.41 3.58
CA ALA A 146 8.12 0.92 3.09
C ALA A 146 7.01 1.55 2.25
N ALA A 147 6.34 0.76 1.41
CA ALA A 147 5.26 1.19 0.52
C ALA A 147 4.48 -0.01 -0.04
N LEU A 148 3.30 0.30 -0.59
CA LEU A 148 2.51 -0.60 -1.42
C LEU A 148 2.48 -0.06 -2.86
N LEU A 149 3.00 -0.82 -3.83
CA LEU A 149 2.96 -0.47 -5.24
C LEU A 149 1.82 -1.24 -5.92
N VAL A 150 0.96 -0.54 -6.63
CA VAL A 150 -0.21 -1.10 -7.30
C VAL A 150 -0.30 -0.67 -8.76
N GLN A 151 -1.04 -1.44 -9.56
CA GLN A 151 -1.28 -1.08 -10.95
C GLN A 151 -2.40 -0.03 -11.06
N ASP A 152 -2.11 1.13 -11.64
CA ASP A 152 -3.01 2.28 -11.69
C ASP A 152 -4.38 1.96 -12.30
N ARG A 153 -4.44 1.25 -13.44
CA ARG A 153 -5.69 1.00 -14.18
C ARG A 153 -6.63 -0.04 -13.55
N HIS A 154 -6.11 -0.93 -12.71
CA HIS A 154 -6.85 -2.07 -12.18
C HIS A 154 -7.07 -2.01 -10.67
N THR A 155 -6.43 -1.05 -10.01
CA THR A 155 -6.60 -0.85 -8.58
C THR A 155 -7.66 0.21 -8.33
N PRO A 156 -8.69 -0.07 -7.52
CA PRO A 156 -9.69 0.91 -7.17
C PRO A 156 -9.07 2.13 -6.47
N ASP A 157 -9.76 3.26 -6.55
CA ASP A 157 -9.44 4.40 -5.70
C ASP A 157 -9.69 4.06 -4.23
N GLU A 158 -9.22 4.92 -3.32
CA GLU A 158 -9.49 4.77 -1.89
C GLU A 158 -11.00 4.72 -1.64
N THR A 159 -11.42 3.75 -0.84
CA THR A 159 -12.83 3.57 -0.44
C THR A 159 -12.95 3.39 1.07
N GLY A 160 -14.14 3.67 1.62
CA GLY A 160 -14.41 3.39 3.04
C GLY A 160 -14.23 1.91 3.41
N ALA A 161 -14.52 0.99 2.50
CA ALA A 161 -14.31 -0.45 2.71
C ALA A 161 -12.81 -0.80 2.77
N MET A 162 -11.98 -0.20 1.91
CA MET A 162 -10.51 -0.34 1.94
C MET A 162 -9.95 0.23 3.25
N ALA A 163 -10.34 1.46 3.62
CA ALA A 163 -9.90 2.12 4.84
C ALA A 163 -10.29 1.33 6.09
N LYS A 164 -11.52 0.79 6.13
CA LYS A 164 -12.00 -0.06 7.23
C LYS A 164 -11.18 -1.34 7.36
N ALA A 165 -10.91 -2.04 6.24
CA ALA A 165 -10.09 -3.25 6.24
C ALA A 165 -8.63 -2.96 6.62
N ALA A 166 -8.10 -1.80 6.20
CA ALA A 166 -6.75 -1.35 6.52
C ALA A 166 -6.57 -0.97 8.00
N SER A 167 -7.66 -0.64 8.72
CA SER A 167 -7.63 -0.34 10.16
C SER A 167 -6.55 0.68 10.54
N GLY A 168 -6.41 1.75 9.74
CA GLY A 168 -5.39 2.78 9.87
C GLY A 168 -4.17 2.63 8.95
N GLY A 169 -3.90 1.43 8.44
CA GLY A 169 -2.76 1.17 7.55
C GLY A 169 -2.74 2.02 6.28
N LEU A 170 -3.90 2.47 5.81
CA LEU A 170 -4.03 3.36 4.65
C LEU A 170 -3.35 4.74 4.88
N ASP A 171 -3.33 5.21 6.12
CA ASP A 171 -2.73 6.49 6.51
C ASP A 171 -1.25 6.36 6.93
N VAL A 172 -0.73 5.13 7.01
CA VAL A 172 0.65 4.82 7.41
C VAL A 172 1.52 4.39 6.23
N VAL A 173 0.98 3.54 5.36
CA VAL A 173 1.71 2.95 4.23
C VAL A 173 1.37 3.69 2.94
N PRO A 174 2.32 4.40 2.32
CA PRO A 174 2.07 5.11 1.07
C PRO A 174 1.76 4.13 -0.07
N ILE A 175 0.77 4.49 -0.90
CA ILE A 175 0.40 3.75 -2.09
C ILE A 175 1.02 4.40 -3.32
N ILE A 176 1.87 3.67 -4.03
CA ILE A 176 2.45 4.08 -5.30
C ILE A 176 1.59 3.51 -6.43
N ARG A 177 1.21 4.33 -7.39
CA ARG A 177 0.45 3.89 -8.56
C ARG A 177 1.32 3.90 -9.81
N GLU A 178 1.49 2.74 -10.44
CA GLU A 178 2.28 2.58 -11.65
C GLU A 178 1.46 1.97 -12.80
N THR A 179 1.63 2.50 -13.99
CA THR A 179 0.92 1.97 -15.16
C THR A 179 1.47 0.63 -15.63
N ASN A 180 2.76 0.36 -15.38
CA ASN A 180 3.46 -0.84 -15.83
C ASN A 180 4.28 -1.46 -14.70
N ILE A 181 3.76 -2.53 -14.13
CA ILE A 181 4.40 -3.25 -13.01
C ILE A 181 5.80 -3.75 -13.38
N SER A 182 5.99 -4.41 -14.52
CA SER A 182 7.30 -4.96 -14.89
C SER A 182 8.35 -3.85 -15.04
N ARG A 183 7.98 -2.69 -15.57
CA ARG A 183 8.88 -1.54 -15.64
C ARG A 183 9.22 -0.98 -14.26
N ALA A 184 8.24 -0.93 -13.36
CA ALA A 184 8.45 -0.52 -11.97
C ALA A 184 9.39 -1.49 -11.24
N LEU A 185 9.22 -2.81 -11.42
CA LEU A 185 10.12 -3.83 -10.88
C LEU A 185 11.55 -3.65 -11.36
N GLN A 186 11.77 -3.42 -12.66
CA GLN A 186 13.10 -3.09 -13.20
C GLN A 186 13.71 -1.83 -12.58
N GLY A 187 12.87 -0.84 -12.26
CA GLY A 187 13.28 0.36 -11.52
C GLY A 187 13.74 0.04 -10.11
N LEU A 188 13.01 -0.80 -9.39
CA LEU A 188 13.36 -1.26 -8.04
C LEU A 188 14.65 -2.10 -8.04
N GLN A 189 14.84 -2.99 -9.02
CA GLN A 189 16.09 -3.75 -9.20
C GLN A 189 17.30 -2.83 -9.38
N LYS A 190 17.18 -1.79 -10.23
CA LYS A 190 18.24 -0.78 -10.41
C LYS A 190 18.54 0.01 -9.14
N ALA A 191 17.56 0.15 -8.26
CA ALA A 191 17.70 0.78 -6.95
C ALA A 191 18.18 -0.17 -5.85
N GLY A 192 18.56 -1.40 -6.20
CA GLY A 192 19.16 -2.38 -5.30
C GLY A 192 18.16 -3.26 -4.55
N PHE A 193 16.89 -3.30 -4.97
CA PHE A 193 15.93 -4.26 -4.42
C PHE A 193 16.04 -5.61 -5.11
N TRP A 194 15.95 -6.67 -4.31
CA TRP A 194 15.76 -8.03 -4.78
C TRP A 194 14.27 -8.29 -4.96
N VAL A 195 13.84 -8.57 -6.17
CA VAL A 195 12.43 -8.74 -6.52
C VAL A 195 12.04 -10.20 -6.37
N VAL A 196 11.20 -10.49 -5.38
CA VAL A 196 10.70 -11.83 -5.06
C VAL A 196 9.23 -11.94 -5.45
N GLY A 197 8.93 -12.77 -6.43
CA GLY A 197 7.56 -13.12 -6.80
C GLY A 197 7.02 -14.24 -5.91
N LEU A 198 5.88 -14.00 -5.24
CA LEU A 198 5.23 -15.04 -4.45
C LEU A 198 4.24 -15.82 -5.33
N ASP A 199 4.54 -17.09 -5.58
CA ASP A 199 3.73 -17.97 -6.44
C ASP A 199 3.93 -19.43 -6.08
N ALA A 200 2.96 -20.28 -6.43
CA ALA A 200 3.07 -21.73 -6.24
C ALA A 200 4.23 -22.30 -7.06
N GLY A 201 4.89 -23.32 -6.50
CA GLY A 201 6.02 -24.00 -7.15
C GLY A 201 7.35 -23.23 -7.12
N GLY A 202 7.42 -22.10 -6.41
CA GLY A 202 8.68 -21.43 -6.11
C GLY A 202 9.47 -22.13 -4.99
N THR A 203 10.69 -21.66 -4.74
CA THR A 203 11.48 -22.05 -3.57
C THR A 203 10.80 -21.59 -2.28
N ARG A 204 11.05 -22.24 -1.15
CA ARG A 204 10.50 -21.79 0.12
C ARG A 204 11.00 -20.37 0.42
N LEU A 205 10.07 -19.45 0.72
CA LEU A 205 10.44 -18.13 1.21
C LEU A 205 11.15 -18.28 2.56
N ASP A 206 12.39 -17.82 2.65
CA ASP A 206 13.22 -17.94 3.83
C ASP A 206 14.05 -16.66 4.04
N ARG A 207 13.81 -15.98 5.15
CA ARG A 207 14.52 -14.75 5.52
C ARG A 207 16.03 -14.96 5.62
N ASN A 208 16.48 -16.12 6.12
CA ASN A 208 17.90 -16.41 6.26
C ASN A 208 18.62 -16.50 4.92
N GLN A 209 17.95 -17.02 3.87
CA GLN A 209 18.51 -17.08 2.52
C GLN A 209 18.56 -15.70 1.85
N LEU A 210 17.62 -14.83 2.17
CA LEU A 210 17.58 -13.46 1.63
C LEU A 210 18.65 -12.56 2.29
N GLY A 211 19.04 -12.82 3.55
CA GLY A 211 20.04 -12.03 4.25
C GLY A 211 19.62 -10.56 4.39
N ASP A 212 20.54 -9.63 4.21
CA ASP A 212 20.28 -8.18 4.34
C ASP A 212 19.77 -7.52 3.07
N ARG A 213 19.28 -8.29 2.09
CA ARG A 213 18.73 -7.75 0.86
C ARG A 213 17.49 -6.90 1.13
N ARG A 214 17.40 -5.80 0.44
CA ARG A 214 16.16 -5.01 0.36
C ARG A 214 15.19 -5.73 -0.58
N VAL A 215 14.03 -6.12 -0.09
CA VAL A 215 13.11 -6.97 -0.84
C VAL A 215 11.94 -6.17 -1.39
N ALA A 216 11.62 -6.38 -2.67
CA ALA A 216 10.33 -6.05 -3.26
C ALA A 216 9.54 -7.35 -3.44
N LEU A 217 8.47 -7.55 -2.65
CA LEU A 217 7.64 -8.74 -2.65
C LEU A 217 6.45 -8.55 -3.59
N VAL A 218 6.35 -9.38 -4.61
CA VAL A 218 5.30 -9.30 -5.63
C VAL A 218 4.23 -10.37 -5.37
N LEU A 219 2.99 -9.94 -5.25
CA LEU A 219 1.82 -10.77 -5.00
C LEU A 219 0.89 -10.73 -6.23
N GLY A 220 0.52 -11.88 -6.75
CA GLY A 220 -0.41 -12.01 -7.87
C GLY A 220 -1.88 -12.02 -7.47
N ALA A 221 -2.76 -12.00 -8.46
CA ALA A 221 -4.20 -12.17 -8.26
C ALA A 221 -4.54 -13.57 -7.74
N GLU A 222 -5.65 -13.66 -7.01
CA GLU A 222 -6.20 -14.95 -6.56
C GLU A 222 -6.52 -15.85 -7.77
N GLY A 223 -6.03 -17.08 -7.72
CA GLY A 223 -6.24 -18.11 -8.76
C GLY A 223 -5.31 -17.97 -9.96
N ALA A 224 -5.15 -16.80 -10.56
CA ALA A 224 -4.30 -16.59 -11.73
C ALA A 224 -2.81 -16.44 -11.39
N GLY A 225 -2.47 -16.10 -10.14
CA GLY A 225 -1.09 -15.84 -9.73
C GLY A 225 -0.47 -14.61 -10.40
N LEU A 226 0.85 -14.65 -10.58
CA LEU A 226 1.60 -13.60 -11.25
C LEU A 226 1.44 -13.69 -12.77
N ARG A 227 1.24 -12.53 -13.42
CA ARG A 227 1.29 -12.48 -14.89
C ARG A 227 2.67 -12.92 -15.40
N ARG A 228 2.69 -13.55 -16.59
CA ARG A 228 3.91 -14.08 -17.20
C ARG A 228 5.07 -13.06 -17.18
N LEU A 229 4.84 -11.85 -17.67
CA LEU A 229 5.89 -10.82 -17.73
C LEU A 229 6.35 -10.35 -16.35
N THR A 230 5.44 -10.26 -15.38
CA THR A 230 5.77 -9.93 -13.99
C THR A 230 6.65 -11.02 -13.39
N ARG A 231 6.26 -12.29 -13.58
CA ARG A 231 7.02 -13.48 -13.13
C ARG A 231 8.44 -13.52 -13.73
N GLU A 232 8.55 -13.28 -15.03
CA GLU A 232 9.84 -13.26 -15.76
C GLU A 232 10.75 -12.09 -15.32
N THR A 233 10.18 -11.03 -14.76
CA THR A 233 10.93 -9.87 -14.26
C THR A 233 11.43 -10.07 -12.82
N CYS A 234 10.87 -11.00 -12.05
CA CYS A 234 11.34 -11.29 -10.70
C CYS A 234 12.74 -11.92 -10.74
N ASP A 235 13.57 -11.58 -9.74
CA ASP A 235 14.88 -12.20 -9.55
C ASP A 235 14.73 -13.62 -9.00
N GLU A 236 13.67 -13.87 -8.25
CA GLU A 236 13.36 -15.14 -7.60
C GLU A 236 11.84 -15.36 -7.53
N ILE A 237 11.42 -16.62 -7.64
CA ILE A 237 10.05 -17.04 -7.34
C ILE A 237 10.09 -17.87 -6.05
N ALA A 238 9.41 -17.36 -5.03
CA ALA A 238 9.28 -18.00 -3.74
C ALA A 238 7.85 -18.47 -3.48
N SER A 239 7.70 -19.41 -2.56
CA SER A 239 6.41 -19.93 -2.13
C SER A 239 6.32 -19.99 -0.59
N ILE A 240 5.10 -19.90 -0.07
CA ILE A 240 4.81 -20.19 1.32
C ILE A 240 4.68 -21.70 1.47
N HIS A 241 5.46 -22.29 2.38
CA HIS A 241 5.33 -23.70 2.69
C HIS A 241 3.99 -23.97 3.39
N MET A 242 3.19 -24.85 2.84
CA MET A 242 1.92 -25.31 3.41
C MET A 242 1.98 -26.83 3.59
N SER A 243 1.73 -27.29 4.81
CA SER A 243 1.75 -28.74 5.16
C SER A 243 0.37 -29.39 5.06
N GLY A 244 -0.68 -28.59 4.86
CA GLY A 244 -2.06 -29.05 4.79
C GLY A 244 -2.54 -29.35 3.37
N PRO A 245 -3.81 -29.75 3.22
CA PRO A 245 -4.39 -30.12 1.92
C PRO A 245 -4.75 -28.91 1.03
N MET A 246 -4.65 -27.68 1.56
CA MET A 246 -4.96 -26.47 0.79
C MET A 246 -3.77 -26.08 -0.09
N GLU A 247 -4.03 -25.77 -1.37
CA GLU A 247 -3.00 -25.42 -2.36
C GLU A 247 -2.71 -23.91 -2.42
N SER A 248 -3.57 -23.08 -1.86
CA SER A 248 -3.41 -21.62 -1.88
C SER A 248 -4.02 -20.95 -0.65
N LEU A 249 -3.55 -19.74 -0.37
CA LEU A 249 -4.11 -18.82 0.62
C LEU A 249 -4.76 -17.63 -0.10
N ASN A 250 -5.75 -17.01 0.54
CA ASN A 250 -6.18 -15.67 0.15
C ASN A 250 -4.97 -14.74 0.12
N VAL A 251 -4.93 -13.84 -0.87
CA VAL A 251 -3.76 -12.97 -1.13
C VAL A 251 -3.37 -12.11 0.08
N SER A 252 -4.34 -11.64 0.88
CA SER A 252 -4.04 -10.86 2.09
C SER A 252 -3.40 -11.71 3.19
N ASN A 253 -3.83 -12.97 3.34
CA ASN A 253 -3.21 -13.91 4.27
C ASN A 253 -1.81 -14.29 3.81
N ALA A 254 -1.63 -14.58 2.52
CA ALA A 254 -0.32 -14.84 1.93
C ALA A 254 0.64 -13.65 2.15
N SER A 255 0.15 -12.42 1.95
CA SER A 255 0.91 -11.20 2.24
C SER A 255 1.35 -11.11 3.70
N ALA A 256 0.46 -11.39 4.65
CA ALA A 256 0.77 -11.32 6.08
C ALA A 256 1.84 -12.34 6.49
N VAL A 257 1.71 -13.59 6.02
CA VAL A 257 2.68 -14.66 6.28
C VAL A 257 4.04 -14.34 5.67
N ALA A 258 4.06 -13.87 4.41
CA ALA A 258 5.30 -13.51 3.73
C ALA A 258 5.98 -12.30 4.38
N LEU A 259 5.23 -11.28 4.79
CA LEU A 259 5.77 -10.13 5.53
C LEU A 259 6.36 -10.54 6.87
N TYR A 260 5.66 -11.39 7.63
CA TYR A 260 6.19 -11.94 8.88
C TYR A 260 7.52 -12.65 8.65
N GLU A 261 7.60 -13.51 7.63
CA GLU A 261 8.84 -14.21 7.29
C GLU A 261 9.96 -13.24 6.91
N LEU A 262 9.67 -12.21 6.10
CA LEU A 262 10.66 -11.23 5.63
C LEU A 262 11.17 -10.29 6.74
N THR A 263 10.38 -10.04 7.78
CA THR A 263 10.69 -9.04 8.81
C THR A 263 11.07 -9.64 10.17
N ARG A 264 10.96 -10.97 10.33
CA ARG A 264 11.45 -11.64 11.53
C ARG A 264 12.95 -11.43 11.72
N PRO A 265 13.47 -11.43 12.94
CA PRO A 265 14.92 -11.42 13.19
C PRO A 265 15.61 -12.56 12.43
N LEU A 266 16.85 -12.34 12.03
CA LEU A 266 17.73 -13.41 11.53
C LEU A 266 18.13 -14.32 12.70
N ASP A 267 18.16 -15.63 12.47
CA ASP A 267 18.60 -16.64 13.43
C ASP A 267 20.13 -16.63 13.54
#